data_3d9d99cf2a1d518d981eb06978a8aede
#
_entry.id   3d9d99cf2a1d518d981eb06978a8aede
#
_cell.length_a   1.000
_cell.length_b   1.000
_cell.length_c   1.000
_cell.angle_alpha   90.00
_cell.angle_beta   90.00
_cell.angle_gamma   90.00
#
_symmetry.space_group_name_H-M   'P 1'
#
loop_
_entity.id
_entity.type
_entity.pdbx_description
1 polymer ?
#
loop_
_entity_poly.entity_id
_entity_poly.type
_entity_poly.pdbx_seq_one_letter_code
_entity_poly.pdbx_strand_id
1 'polypeptide(L)'
;AVQTMIVSLKNLGVRVSLDDFGTGFSTLTQLRSLPFDRVKIDKSFVGELRRVAEAAPGLAQDRERQDHIVSTLVSLGQGLQIPVTAEGIEDASILETLRQMGEMKGQGYLYGKPEDAAAVIKRLGELDMLAEGPTLPPEGEQRKSA
;
A
#
# COMPACT_ATOMS: atom_id res chain seq x y z
N ALA A 1 6.62 -3.70 -24.34
CA ALA A 1 5.51 -2.72 -24.21
C ALA A 1 5.29 -2.26 -22.76
N VAL A 2 5.01 -3.15 -21.77
CA VAL A 2 4.72 -2.76 -20.39
C VAL A 2 5.92 -2.08 -19.71
N GLN A 3 7.12 -2.62 -19.85
CA GLN A 3 8.33 -2.05 -19.27
C GLN A 3 8.59 -0.62 -19.78
N THR A 4 8.46 -0.39 -21.08
CA THR A 4 8.63 0.94 -21.68
C THR A 4 7.62 1.94 -21.12
N MET A 5 6.37 1.51 -20.94
CA MET A 5 5.31 2.35 -20.36
C MET A 5 5.62 2.73 -18.91
N ILE A 6 6.03 1.77 -18.09
CA ILE A 6 6.40 2.02 -16.68
C ILE A 6 7.58 2.99 -16.60
N VAL A 7 8.61 2.80 -17.41
CA VAL A 7 9.77 3.71 -17.45
C VAL A 7 9.34 5.12 -17.88
N SER A 8 8.46 5.25 -18.88
CA SER A 8 7.94 6.55 -19.29
C SER A 8 7.17 7.25 -18.19
N LEU A 9 6.31 6.53 -17.44
CA LEU A 9 5.59 7.09 -16.30
C LEU A 9 6.55 7.55 -15.20
N LYS A 10 7.59 6.77 -14.91
CA LYS A 10 8.60 7.15 -13.92
C LYS A 10 9.39 8.40 -14.33
N ASN A 11 9.70 8.56 -15.60
CA ASN A 11 10.35 9.77 -16.12
C ASN A 11 9.47 11.02 -15.95
N LEU A 12 8.16 10.85 -15.86
CA LEU A 12 7.21 11.92 -15.54
C LEU A 12 7.04 12.15 -14.02
N GLY A 13 7.82 11.46 -13.17
CA GLY A 13 7.72 11.57 -11.72
C GLY A 13 6.62 10.71 -11.08
N VAL A 14 5.92 9.87 -11.87
CA VAL A 14 4.88 8.96 -11.36
C VAL A 14 5.54 7.77 -10.65
N ARG A 15 5.07 7.46 -9.44
CA ARG A 15 5.45 6.23 -8.73
C ARG A 15 4.51 5.09 -9.08
N VAL A 16 5.07 3.91 -9.33
CA VAL A 16 4.33 2.73 -9.77
C VAL A 16 4.36 1.66 -8.68
N SER A 17 3.18 1.18 -8.30
CA SER A 17 3.00 0.11 -7.33
C SER A 17 2.59 -1.18 -8.02
N LEU A 18 3.13 -2.31 -7.59
CA LEU A 18 2.61 -3.62 -7.94
C LEU A 18 1.53 -4.00 -6.93
N ASP A 19 0.32 -4.24 -7.41
CA ASP A 19 -0.84 -4.63 -6.61
C ASP A 19 -1.04 -6.15 -6.59
N ASP A 20 -1.85 -6.66 -5.65
CA ASP A 20 -2.24 -8.07 -5.52
C ASP A 20 -1.04 -9.04 -5.47
N PHE A 21 0.07 -8.63 -4.85
CA PHE A 21 1.25 -9.46 -4.77
C PHE A 21 1.01 -10.71 -3.91
N GLY A 22 1.34 -11.87 -4.49
CA GLY A 22 1.15 -13.17 -3.86
C GLY A 22 -0.02 -13.98 -4.45
N THR A 23 -0.94 -13.37 -5.20
CA THR A 23 -2.16 -14.05 -5.73
C THR A 23 -1.92 -14.90 -6.98
N GLY A 24 -0.66 -15.04 -7.43
CA GLY A 24 -0.28 -15.92 -8.55
C GLY A 24 -0.16 -15.22 -9.91
N PHE A 25 -0.72 -14.03 -10.09
CA PHE A 25 -0.57 -13.25 -11.32
C PHE A 25 0.72 -12.42 -11.35
N SER A 26 1.28 -12.14 -10.18
CA SER A 26 2.53 -11.38 -10.03
C SER A 26 3.69 -12.33 -9.79
N THR A 27 4.60 -12.42 -10.76
CA THR A 27 5.76 -13.31 -10.66
C THR A 27 6.98 -12.57 -10.14
N LEU A 28 7.90 -13.30 -9.48
CA LEU A 28 9.24 -12.82 -9.11
C LEU A 28 10.00 -12.20 -10.30
N THR A 29 9.74 -12.72 -11.50
CA THR A 29 10.31 -12.21 -12.74
C THR A 29 9.85 -10.77 -13.01
N GLN A 30 8.59 -10.45 -12.77
CA GLN A 30 8.06 -9.09 -12.92
C GLN A 30 8.69 -8.13 -11.92
N LEU A 31 8.81 -8.55 -10.65
CA LEU A 31 9.47 -7.75 -9.61
C LEU A 31 10.92 -7.42 -9.95
N ARG A 32 11.64 -8.40 -10.52
CA ARG A 32 13.04 -8.21 -10.90
C ARG A 32 13.23 -7.38 -12.15
N SER A 33 12.31 -7.48 -13.11
CA SER A 33 12.45 -6.86 -14.45
C SER A 33 11.78 -5.50 -14.59
N LEU A 34 10.86 -5.16 -13.71
CA LEU A 34 10.09 -3.91 -13.78
C LEU A 34 10.43 -3.02 -12.57
N PRO A 35 10.68 -1.72 -12.80
CA PRO A 35 11.10 -0.80 -11.75
C PRO A 35 9.93 -0.30 -10.90
N PHE A 36 9.35 -1.18 -10.10
CA PHE A 36 8.31 -0.80 -9.13
C PHE A 36 8.88 0.01 -7.98
N ASP A 37 8.14 0.99 -7.50
CA ASP A 37 8.48 1.80 -6.33
C ASP A 37 7.89 1.24 -5.04
N ARG A 38 6.96 0.30 -5.15
CA ARG A 38 6.26 -0.34 -4.04
C ARG A 38 5.61 -1.66 -4.46
N VAL A 39 5.46 -2.54 -3.48
CA VAL A 39 4.68 -3.78 -3.61
C VAL A 39 3.59 -3.77 -2.55
N LYS A 40 2.36 -4.19 -2.92
CA LYS A 40 1.22 -4.28 -2.02
C LYS A 40 0.85 -5.76 -1.84
N ILE A 41 0.92 -6.24 -0.61
CA ILE A 41 0.48 -7.60 -0.26
C ILE A 41 -1.05 -7.57 -0.18
N ASP A 42 -1.67 -8.45 -0.96
CA ASP A 42 -3.13 -8.54 -1.05
C ASP A 42 -3.77 -8.85 0.31
N LYS A 43 -4.93 -8.26 0.52
CA LYS A 43 -5.71 -8.40 1.75
C LYS A 43 -6.09 -9.84 2.10
N SER A 44 -6.16 -10.75 1.12
CA SER A 44 -6.48 -12.16 1.38
C SER A 44 -5.43 -12.82 2.27
N PHE A 45 -4.15 -12.53 2.04
CA PHE A 45 -3.07 -13.04 2.88
C PHE A 45 -3.10 -12.45 4.29
N VAL A 46 -3.34 -11.15 4.38
CA VAL A 46 -3.41 -10.43 5.67
C VAL A 46 -4.66 -10.86 6.47
N GLY A 47 -5.80 -11.05 5.79
CA GLY A 47 -7.05 -11.51 6.41
C GLY A 47 -6.96 -12.95 6.96
N GLU A 48 -6.14 -13.80 6.35
CA GLU A 48 -5.92 -15.16 6.86
C GLU A 48 -5.12 -15.17 8.18
N LEU A 49 -4.24 -14.21 8.43
CA LEU A 49 -3.57 -14.07 9.72
C LEU A 49 -4.59 -13.95 10.88
N ARG A 50 -5.69 -13.24 10.65
CA ARG A 50 -6.80 -13.12 11.60
C ARG A 50 -7.54 -14.44 11.80
N ARG A 51 -7.96 -15.11 10.73
CA ARG A 51 -8.73 -16.35 10.79
C ARG A 51 -8.02 -17.43 11.61
N VAL A 52 -6.71 -17.46 11.50
CA VAL A 52 -5.87 -18.41 12.20
C VAL A 52 -5.63 -18.00 13.66
N ALA A 53 -5.58 -16.72 13.97
CA ALA A 53 -5.48 -16.21 15.35
C ALA A 53 -6.74 -16.53 16.18
N GLU A 54 -7.93 -16.53 15.55
CA GLU A 54 -9.23 -16.81 16.16
C GLU A 54 -9.58 -18.32 16.18
N ALA A 55 -8.80 -19.15 15.51
CA ALA A 55 -9.08 -20.57 15.36
C ALA A 55 -8.72 -21.38 16.63
N ALA A 56 -9.45 -22.48 16.85
CA ALA A 56 -9.23 -23.38 17.98
C ALA A 56 -7.81 -23.99 18.00
N PRO A 57 -7.30 -24.45 19.15
CA PRO A 57 -5.90 -24.89 19.35
C PRO A 57 -5.39 -26.01 18.43
N GLY A 58 -6.24 -26.63 17.60
CA GLY A 58 -5.85 -27.71 16.68
C GLY A 58 -5.25 -27.23 15.34
N LEU A 59 -5.26 -25.93 15.03
CA LEU A 59 -4.82 -25.37 13.75
C LEU A 59 -3.46 -24.62 13.82
N ALA A 60 -2.63 -24.96 14.80
CA ALA A 60 -1.32 -24.34 14.98
C ALA A 60 -0.41 -24.42 13.74
N GLN A 61 -0.46 -25.54 13.02
CA GLN A 61 0.33 -25.73 11.79
C GLN A 61 -0.13 -24.82 10.64
N ASP A 62 -1.42 -24.57 10.51
CA ASP A 62 -1.95 -23.66 9.51
C ASP A 62 -1.56 -22.21 9.82
N ARG A 63 -1.50 -21.87 11.11
CA ARG A 63 -1.03 -20.56 11.58
C ARG A 63 0.43 -20.32 11.23
N GLU A 64 1.31 -21.24 11.59
CA GLU A 64 2.74 -21.15 11.27
C GLU A 64 2.95 -21.02 9.76
N ARG A 65 2.21 -21.78 8.96
CA ARG A 65 2.30 -21.72 7.50
C ARG A 65 1.90 -20.38 6.93
N GLN A 66 0.83 -19.78 7.44
CA GLN A 66 0.33 -18.49 6.97
C GLN A 66 1.26 -17.34 7.39
N ASP A 67 1.74 -17.35 8.62
CA ASP A 67 2.73 -16.41 9.11
C ASP A 67 4.00 -16.49 8.26
N HIS A 68 4.43 -17.68 7.85
CA HIS A 68 5.56 -17.87 6.95
C HIS A 68 5.34 -17.31 5.55
N ILE A 69 4.15 -17.41 4.99
CA ILE A 69 3.87 -16.85 3.66
C ILE A 69 4.02 -15.33 3.70
N VAL A 70 3.34 -14.68 4.63
CA VAL A 70 3.38 -13.21 4.74
C VAL A 70 4.79 -12.72 5.08
N SER A 71 5.47 -13.34 6.03
CA SER A 71 6.85 -12.98 6.39
C SER A 71 7.83 -13.17 5.24
N THR A 72 7.62 -14.19 4.40
CA THR A 72 8.42 -14.41 3.19
C THR A 72 8.20 -13.30 2.16
N LEU A 73 6.95 -12.87 1.93
CA LEU A 73 6.62 -11.76 1.02
C LEU A 73 7.25 -10.45 1.50
N VAL A 74 7.20 -10.19 2.81
CA VAL A 74 7.84 -9.01 3.43
C VAL A 74 9.36 -9.07 3.26
N SER A 75 9.97 -10.19 3.58
CA SER A 75 11.43 -10.40 3.46
C SER A 75 11.91 -10.28 2.02
N LEU A 76 11.09 -10.73 1.06
CA LEU A 76 11.40 -10.59 -0.36
C LEU A 76 11.41 -9.11 -0.78
N GLY A 77 10.41 -8.33 -0.38
CA GLY A 77 10.39 -6.90 -0.65
C GLY A 77 11.62 -6.18 -0.06
N GLN A 78 11.98 -6.52 1.17
CA GLN A 78 13.16 -5.99 1.85
C GLN A 78 14.45 -6.38 1.12
N GLY A 79 14.60 -7.64 0.73
CA GLY A 79 15.76 -8.14 0.00
C GLY A 79 15.93 -7.50 -1.38
N LEU A 80 14.84 -7.10 -2.02
CA LEU A 80 14.84 -6.35 -3.28
C LEU A 80 14.90 -4.83 -3.07
N GLN A 81 14.92 -4.37 -1.84
CA GLN A 81 14.88 -2.94 -1.47
C GLN A 81 13.63 -2.22 -2.03
N ILE A 82 12.52 -2.94 -2.14
CA ILE A 82 11.22 -2.40 -2.58
C ILE A 82 10.32 -2.24 -1.35
N PRO A 83 9.85 -1.03 -1.04
CA PRO A 83 8.92 -0.81 0.06
C PRO A 83 7.66 -1.67 -0.05
N VAL A 84 7.29 -2.32 1.06
CA VAL A 84 6.11 -3.18 1.15
C VAL A 84 4.96 -2.43 1.81
N THR A 85 3.74 -2.68 1.34
CA THR A 85 2.49 -2.27 2.00
C THR A 85 1.62 -3.51 2.22
N ALA A 86 1.18 -3.73 3.44
CA ALA A 86 0.18 -4.75 3.77
C ALA A 86 -1.22 -4.13 3.70
N GLU A 87 -2.13 -4.76 2.95
CA GLU A 87 -3.51 -4.31 2.78
C GLU A 87 -4.48 -5.10 3.66
N GLY A 88 -5.63 -4.50 3.96
CA GLY A 88 -6.69 -5.16 4.69
C GLY A 88 -6.43 -5.31 6.19
N ILE A 89 -5.65 -4.41 6.79
CA ILE A 89 -5.47 -4.38 8.24
C ILE A 89 -6.76 -3.83 8.87
N GLU A 90 -7.54 -4.70 9.52
CA GLU A 90 -8.85 -4.37 10.09
C GLU A 90 -8.82 -4.25 11.61
N ASP A 91 -7.87 -4.89 12.27
CA ASP A 91 -7.75 -4.88 13.72
C ASP A 91 -6.31 -4.78 14.23
N ALA A 92 -6.17 -4.49 15.54
CA ALA A 92 -4.89 -4.28 16.16
C ALA A 92 -4.05 -5.58 16.31
N SER A 93 -4.68 -6.75 16.34
CA SER A 93 -3.97 -8.02 16.47
C SER A 93 -3.22 -8.38 15.20
N ILE A 94 -3.83 -8.13 14.03
CA ILE A 94 -3.17 -8.25 12.73
C ILE A 94 -1.99 -7.28 12.64
N LEU A 95 -2.19 -6.03 13.04
CA LEU A 95 -1.12 -5.02 13.02
C LEU A 95 0.07 -5.46 13.87
N GLU A 96 -0.17 -6.00 15.05
CA GLU A 96 0.90 -6.47 15.95
C GLU A 96 1.66 -7.67 15.34
N THR A 97 0.95 -8.61 14.76
CA THR A 97 1.57 -9.74 14.04
C THR A 97 2.43 -9.25 12.87
N LEU A 98 1.93 -8.32 12.07
CA LEU A 98 2.69 -7.75 10.95
C LEU A 98 3.95 -6.99 11.40
N ARG A 99 3.88 -6.26 12.52
CA ARG A 99 5.04 -5.56 13.09
C ARG A 99 6.19 -6.49 13.45
N GLN A 100 5.89 -7.73 13.86
CA GLN A 100 6.90 -8.73 14.17
C GLN A 100 7.56 -9.31 12.92
N MET A 101 6.94 -9.19 11.75
CA MET A 101 7.47 -9.69 10.47
C MET A 101 8.46 -8.73 9.79
N GLY A 102 8.50 -7.47 10.20
CA GLY A 102 9.45 -6.49 9.68
C GLY A 102 8.84 -5.12 9.37
N GLU A 103 9.65 -4.25 8.81
CA GLU A 103 9.24 -2.89 8.48
C GLU A 103 8.42 -2.86 7.20
N MET A 104 7.20 -2.31 7.28
CA MET A 104 6.28 -2.14 6.17
C MET A 104 5.29 -1.02 6.43
N LYS A 105 4.57 -0.57 5.41
CA LYS A 105 3.40 0.30 5.57
C LYS A 105 2.15 -0.54 5.74
N GLY A 106 1.18 -0.03 6.50
CA GLY A 106 -0.13 -0.63 6.67
C GLY A 106 -1.23 0.18 6.00
N GLN A 107 -2.21 -0.52 5.41
CA GLN A 107 -3.42 0.05 4.85
C GLN A 107 -4.61 -0.83 5.24
N GLY A 108 -5.70 -0.21 5.69
CA GLY A 108 -6.93 -0.95 6.04
C GLY A 108 -7.88 -0.16 6.93
N TYR A 109 -9.00 -0.76 7.27
CA TYR A 109 -10.08 -0.12 8.03
C TYR A 109 -9.71 0.20 9.48
N LEU A 110 -8.66 -0.41 10.00
CA LEU A 110 -8.11 -0.02 11.31
C LEU A 110 -7.68 1.46 11.34
N TYR A 111 -7.18 1.99 10.22
CA TYR A 111 -6.73 3.38 10.12
C TYR A 111 -7.84 4.35 9.72
N GLY A 112 -8.84 3.86 9.03
CA GLY A 112 -9.99 4.63 8.57
C GLY A 112 -10.65 3.99 7.36
N LYS A 113 -11.96 4.20 7.25
CA LYS A 113 -12.73 3.80 6.07
C LYS A 113 -12.66 4.89 5.00
N PRO A 114 -12.93 4.55 3.72
CA PRO A 114 -13.06 5.56 2.68
C PRO A 114 -14.10 6.63 3.07
N GLU A 115 -13.75 7.88 2.84
CA GLU A 115 -14.59 9.05 3.12
C GLU A 115 -14.69 9.89 1.86
N ASP A 116 -15.70 10.78 1.81
CA ASP A 116 -15.79 11.74 0.73
C ASP A 116 -14.70 12.83 0.83
N ALA A 117 -14.50 13.56 -0.26
CA ALA A 117 -13.46 14.56 -0.34
C ALA A 117 -13.64 15.67 0.71
N ALA A 118 -14.87 16.06 1.03
CA ALA A 118 -15.13 17.12 1.99
C ALA A 118 -14.72 16.70 3.41
N ALA A 119 -15.05 15.47 3.82
CA ALA A 119 -14.65 14.91 5.12
C ALA A 119 -13.13 14.78 5.24
N VAL A 120 -12.45 14.32 4.16
CA VAL A 120 -10.98 14.21 4.13
C VAL A 120 -10.33 15.58 4.24
N ILE A 121 -10.79 16.59 3.49
CA ILE A 121 -10.25 17.96 3.54
C ILE A 121 -10.41 18.53 4.95
N LYS A 122 -11.57 18.36 5.58
CA LYS A 122 -11.81 18.81 6.95
C LYS A 122 -10.81 18.17 7.92
N ARG A 123 -10.64 16.86 7.86
CA ARG A 123 -9.69 16.12 8.72
C ARG A 123 -8.25 16.55 8.50
N LEU A 124 -7.82 16.73 7.24
CA LEU A 124 -6.48 17.22 6.93
C LEU A 124 -6.26 18.64 7.47
N GLY A 125 -7.29 19.50 7.43
CA GLY A 125 -7.24 20.83 8.03
C GLY A 125 -7.07 20.79 9.56
N GLU A 126 -7.82 19.89 10.23
CA GLU A 126 -7.69 19.70 11.69
C GLU A 126 -6.31 19.17 12.11
N LEU A 127 -5.62 18.46 11.21
CA LEU A 127 -4.26 17.91 11.41
C LEU A 127 -3.15 18.84 10.90
N ASP A 128 -3.50 20.02 10.40
CA ASP A 128 -2.55 20.96 9.76
C ASP A 128 -1.72 20.30 8.62
N MET A 129 -2.38 19.43 7.87
CA MET A 129 -1.78 18.65 6.78
C MET A 129 -2.26 19.08 5.38
N LEU A 130 -3.05 20.15 5.29
CA LEU A 130 -3.40 20.73 4.00
C LEU A 130 -2.18 21.42 3.41
N ALA A 131 -1.83 21.05 2.18
CA ALA A 131 -0.88 21.86 1.42
C ALA A 131 -1.47 23.25 1.21
N GLU A 132 -0.67 24.29 1.34
CA GLU A 132 -1.06 25.61 0.85
C GLU A 132 -1.41 25.45 -0.62
N GLY A 133 -2.68 25.63 -0.96
CA GLY A 133 -3.14 25.53 -2.35
C GLY A 133 -2.36 26.51 -3.22
N PRO A 134 -2.15 26.22 -4.51
CA PRO A 134 -1.63 27.21 -5.42
C PRO A 134 -2.52 28.46 -5.27
N THR A 135 -1.93 29.56 -4.85
CA THR A 135 -2.62 30.86 -4.87
C THR A 135 -3.09 31.08 -6.29
N LEU A 136 -4.39 30.92 -6.52
CA LEU A 136 -4.96 31.30 -7.81
C LEU A 136 -4.57 32.75 -8.04
N PRO A 137 -4.01 33.10 -9.20
CA PRO A 137 -3.76 34.50 -9.53
C PRO A 137 -5.08 35.24 -9.40
N PRO A 138 -5.07 36.47 -8.86
CA PRO A 138 -6.29 37.24 -8.65
C PRO A 138 -7.07 37.28 -9.97
N GLU A 139 -8.37 36.94 -9.92
CA GLU A 139 -9.29 37.10 -11.04
C GLU A 139 -9.30 38.59 -11.44
N GLY A 140 -8.63 38.96 -12.52
CA GLY A 140 -8.64 40.37 -12.92
C GLY A 140 -7.72 40.78 -14.06
N GLU A 141 -6.83 39.95 -14.55
CA GLU A 141 -6.09 40.29 -15.78
C GLU A 141 -6.71 39.63 -17.00
N GLN A 142 -7.84 40.17 -17.45
CA GLN A 142 -8.30 39.98 -18.83
C GLN A 142 -7.19 40.54 -19.76
N ARG A 143 -6.51 39.64 -20.44
CA ARG A 143 -5.64 40.01 -21.54
C ARG A 143 -6.47 40.80 -22.57
N LYS A 144 -6.33 42.10 -22.55
CA LYS A 144 -6.70 42.94 -23.70
C LYS A 144 -5.73 42.57 -24.80
N SER A 145 -6.22 41.79 -25.75
CA SER A 145 -5.55 41.57 -27.04
C SER A 145 -5.60 42.90 -27.81
N ALA A 146 -4.42 43.38 -28.17
CA ALA A 146 -4.28 44.28 -29.32
C ALA A 146 -3.80 43.47 -30.52
#